data_630c6c477302d96bfd9339803e45f1d5
#
_entry.id   630c6c477302d96bfd9339803e45f1d5
#
_cell.length_a   1.000
_cell.length_b   1.000
_cell.length_c   1.000
_cell.angle_alpha   90.00
_cell.angle_beta   90.00
_cell.angle_gamma   90.00
#
_symmetry.space_group_name_H-M   'P 1'
#
loop_
_entity.id
_entity.type
_entity.pdbx_description
1 polymer ?
#
loop_
_entity_poly.entity_id
_entity_poly.type
_entity_poly.pdbx_seq_one_letter_code
_entity_poly.pdbx_strand_id
1 'polypeptide(L)'
;YCIEGETTFGIQFHPEVYHTTDGKILLENFLIKIAKVQQDWTPDSFVEMTVKEIRETLGDQKVILGLSGGVDSTVAAVLLHKAIGPHLQCIFVNNGLLRKNEFESVLNQYEGMGLNVKGVDATDQFLKALTGETDPEKKRKIIGNTFIDVFDNESKKTPGVSWLAQGTIYPDVIESISVRSEEHTSELQSPVT
;
A
#
# COMPACT_ATOMS: atom_id res chain seq x y z
N TYR A 1 34.43 -1.31 -7.11
CA TYR A 1 34.99 -2.50 -6.48
C TYR A 1 34.54 -3.72 -7.27
N CYS A 2 35.47 -4.45 -7.83
CA CYS A 2 35.23 -5.63 -8.66
C CYS A 2 36.21 -6.73 -8.19
N ILE A 3 35.72 -7.94 -8.03
CA ILE A 3 36.55 -9.11 -7.73
C ILE A 3 36.95 -9.74 -9.06
N GLU A 4 38.26 -9.86 -9.31
CA GLU A 4 38.77 -10.39 -10.56
C GLU A 4 38.30 -11.84 -10.77
N GLY A 5 37.74 -12.13 -11.92
CA GLY A 5 37.20 -13.45 -12.27
C GLY A 5 35.78 -13.72 -11.77
N GLU A 6 35.15 -12.78 -11.09
CA GLU A 6 33.77 -12.89 -10.64
C GLU A 6 32.85 -11.83 -11.30
N THR A 7 31.55 -12.10 -11.29
CA THR A 7 30.51 -11.18 -11.77
C THR A 7 29.88 -10.36 -10.63
N THR A 8 30.58 -10.26 -9.49
CA THR A 8 30.15 -9.52 -8.32
C THR A 8 30.82 -8.15 -8.26
N PHE A 9 30.00 -7.11 -8.18
CA PHE A 9 30.44 -5.71 -8.16
C PHE A 9 29.89 -5.03 -6.92
N GLY A 10 30.74 -4.30 -6.19
CA GLY A 10 30.36 -3.49 -5.04
C GLY A 10 30.54 -2.01 -5.32
N ILE A 11 29.59 -1.20 -4.89
CA ILE A 11 29.62 0.27 -4.97
C ILE A 11 29.34 0.86 -3.59
N GLN A 12 29.89 2.06 -3.32
CA GLN A 12 29.69 2.78 -2.05
C GLN A 12 28.85 4.06 -2.20
N PHE A 13 28.21 4.25 -3.34
CA PHE A 13 27.34 5.38 -3.60
C PHE A 13 26.01 4.87 -4.16
N HIS A 14 25.04 5.76 -4.27
CA HIS A 14 23.69 5.46 -4.73
C HIS A 14 23.56 5.82 -6.21
N PRO A 15 23.62 4.85 -7.14
CA PRO A 15 23.48 5.12 -8.57
C PRO A 15 22.05 5.47 -8.98
N GLU A 16 21.06 5.10 -8.16
CA GLU A 16 19.63 5.30 -8.41
C GLU A 16 19.14 6.72 -8.12
N VAL A 17 19.90 7.52 -7.37
CA VAL A 17 19.47 8.86 -7.02
C VAL A 17 19.75 9.88 -8.11
N TYR A 18 18.88 10.88 -8.27
CA TYR A 18 18.92 11.86 -9.36
C TYR A 18 20.19 12.71 -9.43
N HIS A 19 20.89 12.93 -8.31
CA HIS A 19 22.13 13.71 -8.26
C HIS A 19 23.40 12.89 -8.55
N THR A 20 23.29 11.59 -8.77
CA THR A 20 24.39 10.78 -9.33
C THR A 20 24.35 10.86 -10.84
N THR A 21 25.25 11.67 -11.43
CA THR A 21 25.21 12.09 -12.82
C THR A 21 25.14 10.93 -13.81
N ASP A 22 25.96 9.88 -13.64
CA ASP A 22 26.05 8.73 -14.54
C ASP A 22 25.42 7.45 -13.92
N GLY A 23 24.63 7.58 -12.88
CA GLY A 23 24.03 6.44 -12.17
C GLY A 23 23.20 5.55 -13.05
N LYS A 24 22.40 6.13 -13.96
CA LYS A 24 21.60 5.40 -14.93
C LYS A 24 22.47 4.58 -15.90
N ILE A 25 23.55 5.16 -16.42
CA ILE A 25 24.47 4.48 -17.34
C ILE A 25 25.15 3.30 -16.64
N LEU A 26 25.53 3.46 -15.39
CA LEU A 26 26.12 2.39 -14.59
C LEU A 26 25.14 1.22 -14.41
N LEU A 27 23.90 1.50 -14.03
CA LEU A 27 22.85 0.50 -13.87
C LEU A 27 22.53 -0.20 -15.20
N GLU A 28 22.39 0.53 -16.30
CA GLU A 28 22.18 -0.03 -17.63
C GLU A 28 23.33 -0.96 -18.06
N ASN A 29 24.58 -0.54 -17.86
CA ASN A 29 25.72 -1.38 -18.19
C ASN A 29 25.74 -2.67 -17.38
N PHE A 30 25.44 -2.61 -16.09
CA PHE A 30 25.35 -3.80 -15.25
C PHE A 30 24.22 -4.72 -15.69
N LEU A 31 22.99 -4.20 -15.78
CA LEU A 31 21.80 -5.00 -16.09
C LEU A 31 21.85 -5.58 -17.52
N ILE A 32 22.21 -4.77 -18.50
CA ILE A 32 22.13 -5.18 -19.92
C ILE A 32 23.39 -5.91 -20.38
N LYS A 33 24.58 -5.38 -20.09
CA LYS A 33 25.83 -5.92 -20.65
C LYS A 33 26.40 -7.04 -19.78
N ILE A 34 26.28 -6.97 -18.47
CA ILE A 34 26.88 -7.94 -17.55
C ILE A 34 25.86 -9.02 -17.17
N ALA A 35 24.74 -8.63 -16.58
CA ALA A 35 23.70 -9.55 -16.14
C ALA A 35 22.82 -10.07 -17.28
N LYS A 36 22.83 -9.41 -18.45
CA LYS A 36 22.05 -9.79 -19.65
C LYS A 36 20.55 -9.96 -19.36
N VAL A 37 20.01 -9.08 -18.51
CA VAL A 37 18.60 -9.06 -18.19
C VAL A 37 17.79 -8.73 -19.44
N GLN A 38 16.71 -9.45 -19.68
CA GLN A 38 15.78 -9.16 -20.76
C GLN A 38 14.96 -7.92 -20.43
N GLN A 39 14.70 -7.07 -21.41
CA GLN A 39 13.93 -5.83 -21.26
C GLN A 39 12.46 -6.07 -21.65
N ASP A 40 11.82 -7.01 -20.98
CA ASP A 40 10.45 -7.45 -21.27
C ASP A 40 9.42 -6.88 -20.30
N TRP A 41 9.87 -6.20 -19.24
CA TRP A 41 9.01 -5.53 -18.27
C TRP A 41 8.77 -4.06 -18.66
N THR A 42 7.52 -3.66 -18.70
CA THR A 42 7.11 -2.25 -18.82
C THR A 42 6.03 -1.95 -17.77
N PRO A 43 5.87 -0.68 -17.31
CA PRO A 43 4.78 -0.30 -16.41
C PRO A 43 3.40 -0.67 -16.98
N ASP A 44 3.19 -0.50 -18.27
CA ASP A 44 1.90 -0.82 -18.91
C ASP A 44 1.62 -2.33 -18.89
N SER A 45 2.62 -3.15 -19.25
CA SER A 45 2.47 -4.62 -19.20
C SER A 45 2.23 -5.12 -17.77
N PHE A 46 2.89 -4.49 -16.78
CA PHE A 46 2.66 -4.79 -15.38
C PHE A 46 1.22 -4.47 -14.95
N VAL A 47 0.70 -3.28 -15.32
CA VAL A 47 -0.68 -2.89 -15.01
C VAL A 47 -1.69 -3.86 -15.64
N GLU A 48 -1.50 -4.22 -16.91
CA GLU A 48 -2.40 -5.16 -17.60
C GLU A 48 -2.40 -6.55 -16.96
N MET A 49 -1.22 -7.08 -16.65
CA MET A 49 -1.07 -8.37 -15.96
C MET A 49 -1.72 -8.34 -14.58
N THR A 50 -1.42 -7.33 -13.76
CA THR A 50 -1.96 -7.19 -12.42
C THR A 50 -3.48 -7.06 -12.42
N VAL A 51 -4.04 -6.25 -13.31
CA VAL A 51 -5.51 -6.11 -13.46
C VAL A 51 -6.15 -7.43 -13.86
N LYS A 52 -5.52 -8.21 -14.75
CA LYS A 52 -6.00 -9.53 -15.15
C LYS A 52 -5.98 -10.52 -13.98
N GLU A 53 -4.86 -10.61 -13.27
CA GLU A 53 -4.72 -11.49 -12.09
C GLU A 53 -5.73 -11.16 -10.98
N ILE A 54 -5.91 -9.87 -10.68
CA ILE A 54 -6.91 -9.41 -9.72
C ILE A 54 -8.32 -9.85 -10.15
N ARG A 55 -8.66 -9.66 -11.43
CA ARG A 55 -9.97 -10.04 -11.96
C ARG A 55 -10.21 -11.54 -11.92
N GLU A 56 -9.19 -12.34 -12.24
CA GLU A 56 -9.27 -13.80 -12.18
C GLU A 56 -9.42 -14.29 -10.73
N THR A 57 -8.76 -13.63 -9.78
CA THR A 57 -8.81 -14.00 -8.36
C THR A 57 -10.11 -13.61 -7.69
N LEU A 58 -10.60 -12.40 -7.96
CA LEU A 58 -11.73 -11.82 -7.24
C LEU A 58 -13.08 -12.10 -7.93
N GLY A 59 -13.11 -12.23 -9.27
CA GLY A 59 -14.35 -12.38 -10.03
C GLY A 59 -15.34 -11.25 -9.72
N ASP A 60 -16.56 -11.63 -9.34
CA ASP A 60 -17.66 -10.71 -9.00
C ASP A 60 -17.73 -10.39 -7.49
N GLN A 61 -16.70 -10.73 -6.73
CA GLN A 61 -16.70 -10.52 -5.28
C GLN A 61 -16.50 -9.05 -4.94
N LYS A 62 -17.12 -8.61 -3.84
CA LYS A 62 -16.97 -7.24 -3.36
C LYS A 62 -15.75 -7.10 -2.45
N VAL A 63 -15.03 -6.02 -2.67
CA VAL A 63 -13.80 -5.69 -1.97
C VAL A 63 -13.93 -4.35 -1.27
N ILE A 64 -13.48 -4.29 -0.03
CA ILE A 64 -13.23 -3.02 0.68
C ILE A 64 -11.75 -2.74 0.65
N LEU A 65 -11.38 -1.50 0.35
CA LEU A 65 -10.00 -0.99 0.40
C LEU A 65 -9.90 0.19 1.36
N GLY A 66 -9.00 0.10 2.32
CA GLY A 66 -8.61 1.24 3.16
C GLY A 66 -7.70 2.21 2.40
N LEU A 67 -8.08 3.48 2.35
CA LEU A 67 -7.27 4.56 1.76
C LEU A 67 -6.56 5.34 2.86
N SER A 68 -5.29 5.65 2.65
CA SER A 68 -4.48 6.48 3.55
C SER A 68 -4.31 7.92 3.06
N GLY A 69 -4.77 8.23 1.84
CA GLY A 69 -4.43 9.49 1.15
C GLY A 69 -3.06 9.50 0.49
N GLY A 70 -2.26 8.43 0.65
CA GLY A 70 -0.94 8.27 0.06
C GLY A 70 -0.96 7.64 -1.34
N VAL A 71 0.19 7.70 -2.01
CA VAL A 71 0.35 7.21 -3.40
C VAL A 71 0.06 5.71 -3.49
N ASP A 72 0.58 4.90 -2.57
CA ASP A 72 0.49 3.44 -2.63
C ASP A 72 -0.95 2.95 -2.54
N SER A 73 -1.71 3.46 -1.58
CA SER A 73 -3.14 3.14 -1.45
C SER A 73 -3.96 3.64 -2.64
N THR A 74 -3.56 4.77 -3.24
CA THR A 74 -4.19 5.31 -4.46
C THR A 74 -3.94 4.41 -5.66
N VAL A 75 -2.69 3.95 -5.86
CA VAL A 75 -2.35 3.00 -6.94
C VAL A 75 -3.13 1.69 -6.77
N ALA A 76 -3.17 1.15 -5.56
CA ALA A 76 -3.97 -0.04 -5.27
C ALA A 76 -5.46 0.17 -5.60
N ALA A 77 -6.04 1.33 -5.24
CA ALA A 77 -7.42 1.66 -5.56
C ALA A 77 -7.68 1.71 -7.07
N VAL A 78 -6.78 2.34 -7.83
CA VAL A 78 -6.92 2.45 -9.29
C VAL A 78 -6.80 1.09 -9.97
N LEU A 79 -5.86 0.24 -9.55
CA LEU A 79 -5.70 -1.11 -10.10
C LEU A 79 -6.93 -1.99 -9.81
N LEU A 80 -7.40 -1.99 -8.57
CA LEU A 80 -8.61 -2.70 -8.18
C LEU A 80 -9.84 -2.18 -8.91
N HIS A 81 -9.99 -0.86 -9.03
CA HIS A 81 -11.11 -0.27 -9.78
C HIS A 81 -11.11 -0.66 -11.26
N LYS A 82 -9.93 -0.69 -11.90
CA LYS A 82 -9.79 -1.20 -13.27
C LYS A 82 -10.14 -2.69 -13.40
N ALA A 83 -9.88 -3.47 -12.37
CA ALA A 83 -10.13 -4.90 -12.38
C ALA A 83 -11.61 -5.25 -12.13
N ILE A 84 -12.19 -4.69 -11.06
CA ILE A 84 -13.51 -5.11 -10.54
C ILE A 84 -14.57 -3.99 -10.54
N GLY A 85 -14.19 -2.76 -10.95
CA GLY A 85 -15.12 -1.63 -11.13
C GLY A 85 -15.99 -1.36 -9.89
N PRO A 86 -17.34 -1.42 -10.03
CA PRO A 86 -18.27 -1.07 -8.96
C PRO A 86 -18.25 -2.02 -7.76
N HIS A 87 -17.59 -3.17 -7.87
CA HIS A 87 -17.42 -4.11 -6.75
C HIS A 87 -16.38 -3.64 -5.73
N LEU A 88 -15.60 -2.58 -6.05
CA LEU A 88 -14.70 -1.94 -5.12
C LEU A 88 -15.41 -0.83 -4.33
N GLN A 89 -15.36 -0.93 -3.00
CA GLN A 89 -15.71 0.15 -2.08
C GLN A 89 -14.44 0.62 -1.36
N CYS A 90 -14.05 1.85 -1.61
CA CYS A 90 -12.95 2.46 -0.87
C CYS A 90 -13.47 3.16 0.39
N ILE A 91 -12.68 3.13 1.47
CA ILE A 91 -12.98 3.79 2.72
C ILE A 91 -11.81 4.69 3.11
N PHE A 92 -12.08 5.96 3.32
CA PHE A 92 -11.12 6.93 3.85
C PHE A 92 -11.57 7.39 5.22
N VAL A 93 -10.72 7.20 6.23
CA VAL A 93 -11.06 7.44 7.63
C VAL A 93 -10.44 8.74 8.12
N ASN A 94 -11.28 9.65 8.63
CA ASN A 94 -10.82 10.76 9.45
C ASN A 94 -10.59 10.25 10.89
N ASN A 95 -9.34 10.15 11.27
CA ASN A 95 -8.94 9.73 12.62
C ASN A 95 -8.71 10.90 13.59
N GLY A 96 -9.03 12.13 13.18
CA GLY A 96 -8.81 13.34 13.97
C GLY A 96 -7.35 13.82 14.03
N LEU A 97 -6.42 13.14 13.34
CA LEU A 97 -5.00 13.46 13.31
C LEU A 97 -4.54 13.90 11.91
N LEU A 98 -5.47 14.06 10.98
CA LEU A 98 -5.20 14.55 9.64
C LEU A 98 -4.84 16.04 9.66
N ARG A 99 -4.18 16.50 8.59
CA ARG A 99 -3.90 17.92 8.41
C ARG A 99 -5.19 18.70 8.18
N LYS A 100 -5.13 20.00 8.40
CA LYS A 100 -6.27 20.89 8.17
C LYS A 100 -6.80 20.73 6.75
N ASN A 101 -8.10 20.48 6.61
CA ASN A 101 -8.83 20.29 5.35
C ASN A 101 -8.34 19.10 4.50
N GLU A 102 -7.51 18.20 5.05
CA GLU A 102 -6.98 17.05 4.31
C GLU A 102 -8.09 16.05 3.98
N PHE A 103 -9.02 15.84 4.90
CA PHE A 103 -10.12 14.90 4.72
C PHE A 103 -10.98 15.23 3.49
N GLU A 104 -11.44 16.45 3.40
CA GLU A 104 -12.28 16.94 2.29
C GLU A 104 -11.47 16.99 0.99
N SER A 105 -10.22 17.45 1.07
CA SER A 105 -9.34 17.55 -0.12
C SER A 105 -9.08 16.18 -0.75
N VAL A 106 -8.81 15.16 0.07
CA VAL A 106 -8.54 13.80 -0.39
C VAL A 106 -9.81 13.16 -0.96
N LEU A 107 -10.97 13.34 -0.33
CA LEU A 107 -12.24 12.83 -0.85
C LEU A 107 -12.56 13.43 -2.24
N ASN A 108 -12.42 14.75 -2.40
CA ASN A 108 -12.64 15.42 -3.68
C ASN A 108 -11.67 14.92 -4.78
N GLN A 109 -10.41 14.65 -4.40
CA GLN A 109 -9.43 14.11 -5.35
C GLN A 109 -9.84 12.71 -5.84
N TYR A 110 -10.29 11.83 -4.95
CA TYR A 110 -10.72 10.49 -5.31
C TYR A 110 -12.02 10.46 -6.11
N GLU A 111 -12.95 11.35 -5.81
CA GLU A 111 -14.16 11.54 -6.61
C GLU A 111 -13.83 11.95 -8.05
N GLY A 112 -12.86 12.86 -8.23
CA GLY A 112 -12.33 13.24 -9.55
C GLY A 112 -11.67 12.08 -10.32
N MET A 113 -11.25 11.01 -9.64
CA MET A 113 -10.72 9.78 -10.26
C MET A 113 -11.80 8.74 -10.58
N GLY A 114 -13.07 9.01 -10.28
CA GLY A 114 -14.19 8.08 -10.48
C GLY A 114 -14.21 6.90 -9.49
N LEU A 115 -13.49 6.99 -8.39
CA LEU A 115 -13.46 5.97 -7.36
C LEU A 115 -14.69 6.09 -6.44
N ASN A 116 -15.29 4.96 -6.09
CA ASN A 116 -16.36 4.90 -5.09
C ASN A 116 -15.73 4.95 -3.68
N VAL A 117 -15.62 6.16 -3.13
CA VAL A 117 -14.98 6.39 -1.84
C VAL A 117 -15.99 6.86 -0.80
N LYS A 118 -16.03 6.17 0.32
CA LYS A 118 -16.80 6.55 1.51
C LYS A 118 -15.88 7.20 2.52
N GLY A 119 -16.14 8.47 2.86
CA GLY A 119 -15.52 9.13 3.99
C GLY A 119 -16.18 8.68 5.30
N VAL A 120 -15.37 8.32 6.29
CA VAL A 120 -15.83 7.92 7.63
C VAL A 120 -15.17 8.82 8.67
N ASP A 121 -15.94 9.61 9.39
CA ASP A 121 -15.42 10.37 10.52
C ASP A 121 -15.44 9.51 11.79
N ALA A 122 -14.27 9.11 12.23
CA ALA A 122 -14.04 8.35 13.45
C ALA A 122 -13.23 9.14 14.49
N THR A 123 -13.13 10.47 14.33
CA THR A 123 -12.35 11.36 15.19
C THR A 123 -12.56 11.09 16.67
N ASP A 124 -13.79 11.05 17.13
CA ASP A 124 -14.12 10.84 18.55
C ASP A 124 -13.67 9.46 19.05
N GLN A 125 -13.76 8.42 18.21
CA GLN A 125 -13.34 7.07 18.54
C GLN A 125 -11.83 7.00 18.76
N PHE A 126 -11.04 7.58 17.84
CA PHE A 126 -9.59 7.61 17.96
C PHE A 126 -9.11 8.46 19.13
N LEU A 127 -9.63 9.67 19.29
CA LEU A 127 -9.22 10.55 20.38
C LEU A 127 -9.56 9.97 21.75
N LYS A 128 -10.72 9.33 21.89
CA LYS A 128 -11.11 8.63 23.12
C LYS A 128 -10.18 7.45 23.43
N ALA A 129 -9.85 6.64 22.44
CA ALA A 129 -8.95 5.51 22.60
C ALA A 129 -7.51 5.93 22.99
N LEU A 130 -7.05 7.09 22.51
CA LEU A 130 -5.73 7.64 22.80
C LEU A 130 -5.65 8.43 24.11
N THR A 131 -6.78 8.68 24.79
CA THR A 131 -6.83 9.52 25.98
C THR A 131 -5.92 8.99 27.08
N GLY A 132 -4.99 9.81 27.55
CA GLY A 132 -4.06 9.48 28.63
C GLY A 132 -2.87 8.61 28.24
N GLU A 133 -2.81 8.08 27.02
CA GLU A 133 -1.64 7.31 26.56
C GLU A 133 -0.51 8.25 26.15
N THR A 134 0.70 8.02 26.66
CA THR A 134 1.90 8.81 26.35
C THR A 134 2.96 8.01 25.62
N ASP A 135 2.95 6.69 25.72
CA ASP A 135 3.90 5.80 25.10
C ASP A 135 3.67 5.73 23.57
N PRO A 136 4.70 6.00 22.73
CA PRO A 136 4.55 6.02 21.28
C PRO A 136 4.15 4.65 20.69
N GLU A 137 4.70 3.55 21.20
CA GLU A 137 4.41 2.21 20.69
C GLU A 137 2.96 1.79 21.03
N LYS A 138 2.51 2.11 22.24
CA LYS A 138 1.12 1.86 22.61
C LYS A 138 0.17 2.71 21.78
N LYS A 139 0.49 3.98 21.53
CA LYS A 139 -0.29 4.83 20.61
C LYS A 139 -0.42 4.21 19.24
N ARG A 140 0.69 3.71 18.67
CA ARG A 140 0.69 3.05 17.35
C ARG A 140 -0.24 1.83 17.33
N LYS A 141 -0.16 0.98 18.35
CA LYS A 141 -1.04 -0.20 18.49
C LYS A 141 -2.51 0.20 18.64
N ILE A 142 -2.81 1.19 19.47
CA ILE A 142 -4.18 1.71 19.65
C ILE A 142 -4.73 2.23 18.33
N ILE A 143 -3.96 3.04 17.60
CA ILE A 143 -4.37 3.57 16.30
C ILE A 143 -4.65 2.43 15.32
N GLY A 144 -3.75 1.46 15.21
CA GLY A 144 -3.93 0.30 14.33
C GLY A 144 -5.20 -0.49 14.64
N ASN A 145 -5.42 -0.84 15.91
CA ASN A 145 -6.61 -1.57 16.35
C ASN A 145 -7.89 -0.78 16.09
N THR A 146 -7.87 0.54 16.36
CA THR A 146 -9.02 1.40 16.09
C THR A 146 -9.37 1.46 14.60
N PHE A 147 -8.36 1.48 13.71
CA PHE A 147 -8.59 1.37 12.26
C PHE A 147 -9.27 0.05 11.90
N ILE A 148 -8.80 -1.08 12.45
CA ILE A 148 -9.41 -2.40 12.21
C ILE A 148 -10.87 -2.39 12.63
N ASP A 149 -11.18 -1.87 13.82
CA ASP A 149 -12.56 -1.76 14.32
C ASP A 149 -13.45 -0.92 13.39
N VAL A 150 -12.93 0.21 12.87
CA VAL A 150 -13.66 1.06 11.93
C VAL A 150 -13.93 0.32 10.63
N PHE A 151 -12.93 -0.35 10.07
CA PHE A 151 -13.10 -1.12 8.83
C PHE A 151 -14.04 -2.31 9.00
N ASP A 152 -13.96 -3.04 10.11
CA ASP A 152 -14.86 -4.15 10.41
C ASP A 152 -16.32 -3.66 10.54
N ASN A 153 -16.55 -2.55 11.21
CA ASN A 153 -17.85 -1.95 11.31
C ASN A 153 -18.40 -1.47 9.96
N GLU A 154 -17.55 -0.92 9.10
CA GLU A 154 -17.96 -0.47 7.76
C GLU A 154 -18.20 -1.66 6.80
N SER A 155 -17.41 -2.73 6.92
CA SER A 155 -17.62 -3.95 6.13
C SER A 155 -18.97 -4.59 6.42
N LYS A 156 -19.37 -4.65 7.69
CA LYS A 156 -20.68 -5.16 8.12
C LYS A 156 -21.87 -4.36 7.57
N LYS A 157 -21.65 -3.07 7.26
CA LYS A 157 -22.68 -2.21 6.65
C LYS A 157 -22.79 -2.40 5.13
N THR A 158 -21.81 -3.07 4.49
CA THR A 158 -21.76 -3.30 3.04
C THR A 158 -22.04 -4.77 2.75
N PRO A 159 -23.26 -5.13 2.32
CA PRO A 159 -23.62 -6.53 2.09
C PRO A 159 -22.79 -7.18 1.00
N GLY A 160 -22.33 -8.41 1.27
CA GLY A 160 -21.62 -9.24 0.31
C GLY A 160 -20.13 -8.89 0.14
N VAL A 161 -19.55 -8.13 1.05
CA VAL A 161 -18.08 -7.93 1.10
C VAL A 161 -17.41 -9.22 1.55
N SER A 162 -16.43 -9.67 0.77
CA SER A 162 -15.67 -10.91 1.02
C SER A 162 -14.19 -10.66 1.23
N TRP A 163 -13.69 -9.48 0.84
CA TRP A 163 -12.27 -9.17 0.85
C TRP A 163 -11.99 -7.78 1.44
N LEU A 164 -10.93 -7.72 2.25
CA LEU A 164 -10.29 -6.48 2.66
C LEU A 164 -8.95 -6.35 1.93
N ALA A 165 -8.81 -5.33 1.10
CA ALA A 165 -7.57 -5.01 0.42
C ALA A 165 -6.78 -3.95 1.18
N GLN A 166 -5.47 -4.08 1.16
CA GLN A 166 -4.53 -3.13 1.76
C GLN A 166 -3.36 -2.90 0.80
N GLY A 167 -2.97 -1.64 0.63
CA GLY A 167 -1.76 -1.29 -0.10
C GLY A 167 -0.53 -1.48 0.80
N THR A 168 0.35 -2.40 0.43
CA THR A 168 1.62 -2.64 1.11
C THR A 168 2.75 -2.50 0.10
N ILE A 169 3.78 -1.70 0.40
CA ILE A 169 4.95 -1.57 -0.45
C ILE A 169 5.93 -2.72 -0.22
N TYR A 170 6.69 -3.08 -1.26
CA TYR A 170 7.61 -4.23 -1.21
C TYR A 170 8.67 -4.12 -0.09
N PRO A 171 9.26 -2.95 0.22
CA PRO A 171 10.13 -2.79 1.38
C PRO A 171 9.49 -3.24 2.70
N ASP A 172 8.24 -2.89 2.95
CA ASP A 172 7.53 -3.29 4.17
C ASP A 172 7.34 -4.81 4.24
N VAL A 173 7.14 -5.48 3.09
CA VAL A 173 7.07 -6.94 3.02
C VAL A 173 8.40 -7.57 3.41
N ILE A 174 9.53 -7.04 2.90
CA ILE A 174 10.87 -7.54 3.22
C ILE A 174 11.19 -7.34 4.70
N GLU A 175 10.90 -6.17 5.24
CA GLU A 175 11.16 -5.84 6.65
C GLU A 175 10.34 -6.72 7.59
N SER A 176 9.10 -7.05 7.23
CA SER A 176 8.23 -7.92 8.01
C SER A 176 8.71 -9.37 8.08
N ILE A 177 9.53 -9.82 7.12
CA ILE A 177 10.09 -11.18 7.06
C ILE A 177 11.43 -11.26 7.82
N SER A 178 12.06 -10.11 8.14
CA SER A 178 13.34 -10.10 8.84
C SER A 178 13.19 -10.55 10.31
N VAL A 179 14.13 -11.40 10.78
CA VAL A 179 14.14 -12.00 12.14
C VAL A 179 14.14 -10.97 13.28
N ARG A 180 14.38 -9.69 12.97
CA ARG A 180 14.33 -8.57 13.94
C ARG A 180 12.96 -7.92 14.06
N SER A 181 12.01 -8.27 13.21
CA SER A 181 10.65 -7.69 13.16
C SER A 181 9.57 -8.65 13.68
N GLU A 182 9.94 -9.74 14.38
CA GLU A 182 8.98 -10.75 14.88
C GLU A 182 7.92 -10.19 15.84
N GLU A 183 8.09 -8.99 16.37
CA GLU A 183 7.09 -8.37 17.25
C GLU A 183 5.95 -7.65 16.51
N HIS A 184 6.01 -7.47 15.17
CA HIS A 184 5.06 -6.63 14.44
C HIS A 184 4.16 -7.34 13.42
N THR A 185 4.32 -8.64 13.20
CA THR A 185 3.68 -9.34 12.05
C THR A 185 2.49 -10.22 12.38
N SER A 186 2.09 -10.37 13.64
CA SER A 186 1.19 -11.47 13.99
C SER A 186 -0.31 -11.21 13.88
N GLU A 187 -0.79 -10.01 13.54
CA GLU A 187 -2.22 -9.71 13.70
C GLU A 187 -3.01 -9.23 12.47
N LEU A 188 -2.39 -9.16 11.28
CA LEU A 188 -3.08 -8.62 10.10
C LEU A 188 -3.54 -9.67 9.06
N GLN A 189 -3.43 -10.95 9.37
CA GLN A 189 -3.85 -12.04 8.46
C GLN A 189 -4.83 -13.00 9.14
N SER A 190 -6.03 -12.56 9.40
CA SER A 190 -7.14 -13.48 9.60
C SER A 190 -8.21 -13.20 8.55
N PRO A 191 -8.55 -14.19 7.69
CA PRO A 191 -9.69 -14.04 6.82
C PRO A 191 -10.94 -13.89 7.71
N VAL A 192 -11.77 -12.93 7.35
CA VAL A 192 -13.11 -12.80 7.94
C VAL A 192 -13.89 -14.04 7.55
N THR A 193 -14.07 -14.97 8.48
CA THR A 193 -14.99 -16.10 8.35
C THR A 193 -16.40 -15.68 8.72
#